data_05423bc24595b9f77d2d8d37446fc9d1
#
_entry.id   05423bc24595b9f77d2d8d37446fc9d1
#
_cell.length_a   1.000
_cell.length_b   1.000
_cell.length_c   1.000
_cell.angle_alpha   90.00
_cell.angle_beta   90.00
_cell.angle_gamma   90.00
#
_symmetry.space_group_name_H-M   'P 1'
#
loop_
_entity.id
_entity.type
_entity.pdbx_description
1 polymer ?
#
loop_
_entity_poly.entity_id
_entity_poly.type
_entity_poly.pdbx_seq_one_letter_code
_entity_poly.pdbx_strand_id
1 'polypeptide(L)'
;MKKKLSLLLCIVMTLCLMTSSTKTTTIFVIGDSTAAEKADFKDNPERGWGMVLQGFFDDKILVDNHAVNGRSSKSFIDQGRWQKVLDKLKPGDYVFIQFGHNDEKPKPNRHTDPGSTFDANLRRFVEETRQKGGIPVLFNSVVRRCWYAENLKNDDDEKLRKTVFDGEEKVN
;
A
#
# COMPACT_ATOMS: atom_id res chain seq x y z
N MET A 1 -7.01 60.79 -6.77
CA MET A 1 -6.81 59.84 -5.66
C MET A 1 -7.62 58.56 -5.81
N LYS A 2 -8.92 58.60 -6.11
CA LYS A 2 -9.78 57.37 -6.25
C LYS A 2 -9.29 56.37 -7.30
N LYS A 3 -8.80 56.80 -8.48
CA LYS A 3 -8.29 55.90 -9.54
C LYS A 3 -7.01 55.19 -9.15
N LYS A 4 -6.09 55.80 -8.39
CA LYS A 4 -4.84 55.17 -7.90
C LYS A 4 -5.12 54.13 -6.81
N LEU A 5 -6.12 54.40 -5.96
CA LEU A 5 -6.55 53.48 -4.92
C LEU A 5 -7.22 52.20 -5.51
N SER A 6 -8.05 52.37 -6.56
CA SER A 6 -8.70 51.26 -7.26
C SER A 6 -7.68 50.38 -7.97
N LEU A 7 -6.64 50.94 -8.61
CA LEU A 7 -5.59 50.19 -9.26
C LEU A 7 -4.74 49.39 -8.24
N LEU A 8 -4.45 49.96 -7.08
CA LEU A 8 -3.70 49.29 -6.01
C LEU A 8 -4.51 48.11 -5.43
N LEU A 9 -5.83 48.26 -5.27
CA LEU A 9 -6.72 47.23 -4.79
C LEU A 9 -6.82 46.06 -5.78
N CYS A 10 -6.83 46.31 -7.09
CA CYS A 10 -6.81 45.29 -8.13
C CYS A 10 -5.48 44.51 -8.15
N ILE A 11 -4.35 45.19 -7.94
CA ILE A 11 -3.02 44.56 -7.91
C ILE A 11 -2.90 43.65 -6.68
N VAL A 12 -3.38 44.09 -5.51
CA VAL A 12 -3.38 43.27 -4.27
C VAL A 12 -4.30 42.06 -4.43
N MET A 13 -5.46 42.20 -5.06
CA MET A 13 -6.40 41.12 -5.30
C MET A 13 -5.84 40.09 -6.31
N THR A 14 -5.12 40.53 -7.36
CA THR A 14 -4.45 39.61 -8.29
C THR A 14 -3.23 38.91 -7.66
N LEU A 15 -2.51 39.54 -6.78
CA LEU A 15 -1.39 38.94 -6.05
C LEU A 15 -1.85 37.85 -5.05
N CYS A 16 -3.00 38.04 -4.42
CA CYS A 16 -3.61 37.00 -3.54
C CYS A 16 -4.08 35.76 -4.27
N LEU A 17 -4.34 35.82 -5.59
CA LEU A 17 -4.77 34.67 -6.39
C LEU A 17 -3.60 33.79 -6.87
N MET A 18 -2.36 34.22 -6.66
CA MET A 18 -1.13 33.51 -7.10
C MET A 18 -0.51 32.63 -6.01
N THR A 19 -1.18 32.39 -4.88
CA THR A 19 -0.76 31.32 -3.97
C THR A 19 -1.09 29.98 -4.61
N SER A 20 -0.23 29.51 -5.52
CA SER A 20 -0.23 28.14 -5.98
C SER A 20 0.00 27.26 -4.77
N SER A 21 -1.06 26.72 -4.21
CA SER A 21 -0.94 25.61 -3.25
C SER A 21 -0.26 24.48 -3.99
N THR A 22 0.98 24.20 -3.66
CA THR A 22 1.67 23.01 -4.14
C THR A 22 0.88 21.81 -3.65
N LYS A 23 0.10 21.19 -4.55
CA LYS A 23 -0.71 20.03 -4.20
C LYS A 23 0.25 18.90 -3.82
N THR A 24 0.30 18.56 -2.55
CA THR A 24 1.01 17.38 -2.06
C THR A 24 0.24 16.13 -2.51
N THR A 25 0.88 15.21 -3.20
CA THR A 25 0.31 13.92 -3.61
C THR A 25 0.59 12.91 -2.50
N THR A 26 -0.43 12.14 -2.13
CA THR A 26 -0.25 11.07 -1.13
C THR A 26 -0.16 9.70 -1.80
N ILE A 27 0.78 8.88 -1.35
CA ILE A 27 0.86 7.46 -1.67
C ILE A 27 0.38 6.69 -0.43
N PHE A 28 -0.80 6.12 -0.52
CA PHE A 28 -1.32 5.20 0.48
C PHE A 28 -0.76 3.80 0.22
N VAL A 29 -0.12 3.19 1.21
CA VAL A 29 0.36 1.82 1.11
C VAL A 29 -0.60 0.92 1.88
N ILE A 30 -1.24 -0.04 1.20
CA ILE A 30 -2.05 -1.07 1.83
C ILE A 30 -1.43 -2.44 1.61
N GLY A 31 -1.41 -3.27 2.65
CA GLY A 31 -0.73 -4.56 2.56
C GLY A 31 -0.60 -5.27 3.91
N ASP A 32 0.23 -6.28 3.90
CA ASP A 32 0.53 -7.12 5.04
C ASP A 32 1.86 -6.78 5.75
N SER A 33 2.44 -7.78 6.43
CA SER A 33 3.70 -7.62 7.19
C SER A 33 4.91 -7.27 6.33
N THR A 34 4.89 -7.55 5.04
CA THR A 34 6.02 -7.24 4.15
C THR A 34 6.15 -5.75 3.86
N ALA A 35 5.05 -5.00 3.95
CA ALA A 35 5.01 -3.55 3.78
C ALA A 35 4.84 -2.78 5.10
N ALA A 36 4.31 -3.44 6.16
CA ALA A 36 3.93 -2.80 7.40
C ALA A 36 5.11 -2.22 8.18
N GLU A 37 4.80 -1.19 8.96
CA GLU A 37 5.72 -0.70 9.97
C GLU A 37 6.00 -1.74 11.05
N LYS A 38 7.23 -1.74 11.56
CA LYS A 38 7.66 -2.61 12.64
C LYS A 38 7.93 -1.76 13.88
N ALA A 39 7.39 -2.21 15.00
CA ALA A 39 7.75 -1.66 16.30
C ALA A 39 9.12 -2.21 16.73
N ASP A 40 9.75 -1.48 17.63
CA ASP A 40 10.94 -1.93 18.35
C ASP A 40 12.17 -2.19 17.46
N PHE A 41 12.67 -1.10 16.86
CA PHE A 41 13.82 -1.14 15.94
C PHE A 41 15.13 -1.67 16.56
N LYS A 42 15.25 -1.74 17.88
CA LYS A 42 16.46 -2.20 18.54
C LYS A 42 16.55 -3.72 18.52
N ASP A 43 15.42 -4.38 18.80
CA ASP A 43 15.38 -5.83 18.99
C ASP A 43 14.76 -6.58 17.80
N ASN A 44 14.05 -5.88 16.92
CA ASN A 44 13.46 -6.45 15.74
C ASN A 44 14.20 -6.00 14.46
N PRO A 45 14.95 -6.91 13.79
CA PRO A 45 15.67 -6.60 12.55
C PRO A 45 14.74 -6.49 11.32
N GLU A 46 13.47 -6.94 11.43
CA GLU A 46 12.54 -6.88 10.32
C GLU A 46 12.24 -5.45 9.88
N ARG A 47 12.11 -5.25 8.59
CA ARG A 47 11.66 -3.99 7.99
C ARG A 47 10.61 -4.29 6.94
N GLY A 48 9.48 -3.56 6.98
CA GLY A 48 8.55 -3.53 5.88
C GLY A 48 9.01 -2.51 4.83
N TRP A 49 8.87 -2.84 3.55
CA TRP A 49 9.32 -1.91 2.50
C TRP A 49 8.60 -0.56 2.56
N GLY A 50 7.34 -0.53 3.04
CA GLY A 50 6.59 0.72 3.20
C GLY A 50 7.20 1.68 4.24
N MET A 51 8.00 1.19 5.19
CA MET A 51 8.68 2.03 6.19
C MET A 51 9.75 2.94 5.58
N VAL A 52 10.40 2.49 4.53
CA VAL A 52 11.52 3.19 3.91
C VAL A 52 11.11 3.95 2.65
N LEU A 53 9.88 3.75 2.20
CA LEU A 53 9.40 4.28 0.94
C LEU A 53 9.44 5.82 0.88
N GLN A 54 9.16 6.51 1.99
CA GLN A 54 9.23 7.97 2.05
C GLN A 54 10.62 8.52 1.69
N GLY A 55 11.68 7.77 1.99
CA GLY A 55 13.05 8.20 1.69
C GLY A 55 13.39 8.29 0.20
N PHE A 56 12.55 7.79 -0.67
CA PHE A 56 12.71 7.86 -2.13
C PHE A 56 12.00 9.05 -2.78
N PHE A 57 11.28 9.86 -1.99
CA PHE A 57 10.50 10.97 -2.49
C PHE A 57 10.87 12.28 -1.78
N ASP A 58 10.63 13.39 -2.45
CA ASP A 58 10.74 14.74 -1.88
C ASP A 58 9.48 15.09 -1.05
N ASP A 59 9.44 16.31 -0.53
CA ASP A 59 8.37 16.84 0.32
C ASP A 59 7.03 17.07 -0.41
N LYS A 60 7.01 16.91 -1.73
CA LYS A 60 5.78 16.99 -2.55
C LYS A 60 4.98 15.70 -2.52
N ILE A 61 5.59 14.60 -2.08
CA ILE A 61 4.95 13.30 -1.97
C ILE A 61 4.98 12.84 -0.52
N LEU A 62 3.80 12.55 0.01
CA LEU A 62 3.64 11.97 1.35
C LEU A 62 3.34 10.47 1.23
N VAL A 63 4.06 9.64 1.96
CA VAL A 63 3.74 8.20 2.09
C VAL A 63 2.94 7.98 3.37
N ASP A 64 1.69 7.54 3.24
CA ASP A 64 0.80 7.16 4.35
C ASP A 64 0.67 5.63 4.38
N ASN A 65 1.48 4.98 5.23
CA ASN A 65 1.56 3.53 5.30
C ASN A 65 0.46 2.94 6.20
N HIS A 66 -0.55 2.34 5.59
CA HIS A 66 -1.66 1.64 6.23
C HIS A 66 -1.48 0.11 6.31
N ALA A 67 -0.37 -0.43 5.80
CA ALA A 67 -0.10 -1.86 5.86
C ALA A 67 0.00 -2.36 7.31
N VAL A 68 -0.48 -3.56 7.58
CA VAL A 68 -0.53 -4.13 8.94
C VAL A 68 -0.15 -5.59 8.94
N ASN A 69 0.72 -5.98 9.90
CA ASN A 69 1.15 -7.35 10.09
C ASN A 69 -0.01 -8.34 10.12
N GLY A 70 0.09 -9.41 9.35
CA GLY A 70 -0.84 -10.53 9.37
C GLY A 70 -2.20 -10.26 8.72
N ARG A 71 -2.35 -9.20 7.92
CA ARG A 71 -3.61 -8.92 7.20
C ARG A 71 -3.57 -9.53 5.80
N SER A 72 -4.69 -10.15 5.44
CA SER A 72 -5.04 -10.51 4.07
C SER A 72 -5.88 -9.40 3.43
N SER A 73 -6.12 -9.48 2.13
CA SER A 73 -7.04 -8.57 1.44
C SER A 73 -8.42 -8.58 2.11
N LYS A 74 -8.93 -9.79 2.44
CA LYS A 74 -10.20 -9.99 3.17
C LYS A 74 -10.20 -9.30 4.53
N SER A 75 -9.25 -9.63 5.41
CA SER A 75 -9.23 -9.10 6.77
C SER A 75 -8.96 -7.59 6.81
N PHE A 76 -8.28 -7.04 5.82
CA PHE A 76 -8.09 -5.60 5.68
C PHE A 76 -9.42 -4.88 5.39
N ILE A 77 -10.27 -5.47 4.56
CA ILE A 77 -11.62 -4.98 4.26
C ILE A 77 -12.51 -5.15 5.49
N ASP A 78 -12.62 -6.37 6.02
CA ASP A 78 -13.55 -6.74 7.10
C ASP A 78 -13.33 -5.93 8.38
N GLN A 79 -12.08 -5.49 8.64
CA GLN A 79 -11.73 -4.66 9.79
C GLN A 79 -11.90 -3.16 9.56
N GLY A 80 -12.51 -2.76 8.45
CA GLY A 80 -12.72 -1.35 8.11
C GLY A 80 -11.43 -0.55 7.82
N ARG A 81 -10.30 -1.24 7.61
CA ARG A 81 -9.01 -0.59 7.33
C ARG A 81 -9.00 0.06 5.96
N TRP A 82 -9.60 -0.61 4.99
CA TRP A 82 -9.78 -0.05 3.66
C TRP A 82 -10.62 1.23 3.66
N GLN A 83 -11.70 1.25 4.42
CA GLN A 83 -12.54 2.45 4.54
C GLN A 83 -11.75 3.65 5.05
N LYS A 84 -10.83 3.47 6.01
CA LYS A 84 -9.98 4.55 6.53
C LYS A 84 -9.07 5.17 5.45
N VAL A 85 -8.64 4.38 4.47
CA VAL A 85 -7.87 4.88 3.32
C VAL A 85 -8.79 5.65 2.38
N LEU A 86 -9.96 5.10 2.04
CA LEU A 86 -10.95 5.75 1.17
C LEU A 86 -11.42 7.11 1.71
N ASP A 87 -11.53 7.25 3.03
CA ASP A 87 -11.95 8.49 3.68
C ASP A 87 -10.92 9.62 3.53
N LYS A 88 -9.65 9.26 3.37
CA LYS A 88 -8.53 10.20 3.19
C LYS A 88 -8.19 10.47 1.72
N LEU A 89 -8.49 9.50 0.83
CA LEU A 89 -8.07 9.49 -0.56
C LEU A 89 -8.65 10.67 -1.35
N LYS A 90 -7.80 11.36 -2.07
CA LYS A 90 -8.15 12.51 -2.92
C LYS A 90 -7.81 12.23 -4.39
N PRO A 91 -8.44 12.91 -5.34
CA PRO A 91 -8.09 12.79 -6.75
C PRO A 91 -6.62 13.10 -7.01
N GLY A 92 -5.94 12.17 -7.69
CA GLY A 92 -4.51 12.21 -8.01
C GLY A 92 -3.60 11.59 -6.97
N ASP A 93 -4.12 11.09 -5.84
CA ASP A 93 -3.35 10.27 -4.91
C ASP A 93 -3.16 8.85 -5.46
N TYR A 94 -2.15 8.15 -4.95
CA TYR A 94 -1.85 6.77 -5.32
C TYR A 94 -2.25 5.80 -4.21
N VAL A 95 -2.64 4.59 -4.59
CA VAL A 95 -2.82 3.48 -3.65
C VAL A 95 -1.94 2.31 -4.12
N PHE A 96 -0.91 2.00 -3.34
CA PHE A 96 -0.03 0.87 -3.53
C PHE A 96 -0.58 -0.34 -2.79
N ILE A 97 -0.89 -1.41 -3.53
CA ILE A 97 -1.69 -2.55 -3.06
C ILE A 97 -0.83 -3.82 -3.12
N GLN A 98 -0.53 -4.42 -1.96
CA GLN A 98 0.23 -5.67 -1.89
C GLN A 98 -0.37 -6.63 -0.86
N PHE A 99 -0.99 -7.72 -1.31
CA PHE A 99 -1.55 -8.80 -0.50
C PHE A 99 -1.20 -10.16 -1.11
N GLY A 100 -1.42 -11.24 -0.35
CA GLY A 100 -1.25 -12.62 -0.78
C GLY A 100 -0.83 -13.54 0.37
N HIS A 101 0.28 -13.24 1.07
CA HIS A 101 0.86 -14.09 2.11
C HIS A 101 -0.09 -14.52 3.24
N ASN A 102 -1.12 -13.75 3.52
CA ASN A 102 -2.11 -14.10 4.52
C ASN A 102 -3.41 -14.58 3.89
N ASP A 103 -3.62 -14.28 2.64
CA ASP A 103 -4.76 -14.74 1.85
C ASP A 103 -4.72 -16.25 1.62
N GLU A 104 -3.53 -16.82 1.42
CA GLU A 104 -3.30 -18.25 1.25
C GLU A 104 -3.47 -19.08 2.54
N LYS A 105 -3.47 -18.45 3.73
CA LYS A 105 -3.55 -19.16 5.01
C LYS A 105 -4.94 -19.74 5.25
N PRO A 106 -5.06 -21.01 5.70
CA PRO A 106 -6.35 -21.70 5.87
C PRO A 106 -7.09 -21.23 7.13
N LYS A 107 -7.13 -19.92 7.36
CA LYS A 107 -7.84 -19.31 8.48
C LYS A 107 -9.07 -18.58 7.95
N PRO A 108 -10.31 -18.94 8.34
CA PRO A 108 -11.53 -18.37 7.76
C PRO A 108 -11.60 -16.84 7.78
N ASN A 109 -10.95 -16.19 8.74
CA ASN A 109 -10.90 -14.74 8.85
C ASN A 109 -9.85 -14.08 7.95
N ARG A 110 -9.07 -14.85 7.18
CA ARG A 110 -8.02 -14.35 6.28
C ARG A 110 -8.07 -14.96 4.89
N HIS A 111 -8.45 -16.22 4.82
CA HIS A 111 -8.40 -17.00 3.57
C HIS A 111 -9.22 -16.37 2.46
N THR A 112 -8.64 -16.37 1.28
CA THR A 112 -9.30 -16.04 0.01
C THR A 112 -8.77 -16.98 -1.08
N ASP A 113 -9.63 -17.27 -2.04
CA ASP A 113 -9.32 -18.18 -3.14
C ASP A 113 -8.86 -17.41 -4.37
N PRO A 114 -7.68 -17.75 -4.96
CA PRO A 114 -7.26 -17.21 -6.26
C PRO A 114 -8.30 -17.50 -7.34
N GLY A 115 -8.47 -16.57 -8.26
CA GLY A 115 -9.46 -16.69 -9.34
C GLY A 115 -10.90 -16.36 -8.91
N SER A 116 -11.15 -16.11 -7.62
CA SER A 116 -12.48 -15.78 -7.11
C SER A 116 -12.44 -14.69 -6.04
N THR A 117 -12.43 -15.04 -4.77
CA THR A 117 -12.54 -14.06 -3.66
C THR A 117 -11.32 -13.16 -3.51
N PHE A 118 -10.12 -13.66 -3.79
CA PHE A 118 -8.91 -12.84 -3.81
C PHE A 118 -9.00 -11.77 -4.92
N ASP A 119 -9.33 -12.20 -6.13
CA ASP A 119 -9.44 -11.31 -7.28
C ASP A 119 -10.56 -10.29 -7.10
N ALA A 120 -11.68 -10.69 -6.49
CA ALA A 120 -12.77 -9.79 -6.16
C ALA A 120 -12.32 -8.69 -5.19
N ASN A 121 -11.53 -9.02 -4.16
CA ASN A 121 -10.98 -8.04 -3.22
C ASN A 121 -10.00 -7.08 -3.91
N LEU A 122 -9.09 -7.60 -4.74
CA LEU A 122 -8.17 -6.75 -5.51
C LEU A 122 -8.91 -5.83 -6.47
N ARG A 123 -9.90 -6.35 -7.17
CA ARG A 123 -10.78 -5.57 -8.06
C ARG A 123 -11.48 -4.45 -7.28
N ARG A 124 -12.01 -4.74 -6.11
CA ARG A 124 -12.64 -3.77 -5.24
C ARG A 124 -11.70 -2.63 -4.87
N PHE A 125 -10.46 -2.93 -4.44
CA PHE A 125 -9.46 -1.90 -4.14
C PHE A 125 -9.20 -1.00 -5.37
N VAL A 126 -9.05 -1.60 -6.55
CA VAL A 126 -8.79 -0.87 -7.79
C VAL A 126 -9.98 0.03 -8.18
N GLU A 127 -11.18 -0.52 -8.19
CA GLU A 127 -12.38 0.20 -8.62
C GLU A 127 -12.74 1.34 -7.68
N GLU A 128 -12.75 1.10 -6.36
CA GLU A 128 -13.05 2.13 -5.36
C GLU A 128 -11.97 3.22 -5.32
N THR A 129 -10.68 2.88 -5.54
CA THR A 129 -9.61 3.87 -5.73
C THR A 129 -9.91 4.78 -6.92
N ARG A 130 -10.24 4.19 -8.07
CA ARG A 130 -10.56 4.94 -9.30
C ARG A 130 -11.81 5.80 -9.15
N GLN A 131 -12.83 5.31 -8.46
CA GLN A 131 -14.05 6.07 -8.17
C GLN A 131 -13.77 7.33 -7.35
N LYS A 132 -12.76 7.30 -6.49
CA LYS A 132 -12.27 8.46 -5.73
C LYS A 132 -11.32 9.37 -6.54
N GLY A 133 -11.04 9.03 -7.81
CA GLY A 133 -10.07 9.75 -8.63
C GLY A 133 -8.61 9.43 -8.31
N GLY A 134 -8.35 8.41 -7.50
CA GLY A 134 -7.02 7.92 -7.18
C GLY A 134 -6.44 6.98 -8.24
N ILE A 135 -5.17 6.69 -8.14
CA ILE A 135 -4.40 5.84 -9.07
C ILE A 135 -3.98 4.56 -8.34
N PRO A 136 -4.61 3.40 -8.62
CA PRO A 136 -4.22 2.15 -8.00
C PRO A 136 -2.96 1.56 -8.67
N VAL A 137 -2.04 1.03 -7.87
CA VAL A 137 -0.85 0.28 -8.32
C VAL A 137 -0.82 -1.05 -7.59
N LEU A 138 -0.92 -2.14 -8.34
CA LEU A 138 -0.87 -3.51 -7.81
C LEU A 138 0.57 -4.02 -7.81
N PHE A 139 0.98 -4.62 -6.70
CA PHE A 139 2.24 -5.32 -6.56
C PHE A 139 2.02 -6.81 -6.35
N ASN A 140 2.91 -7.62 -6.88
CA ASN A 140 2.98 -9.02 -6.52
C ASN A 140 3.40 -9.19 -5.06
N SER A 141 2.98 -10.29 -4.45
CA SER A 141 3.51 -10.67 -3.14
C SER A 141 5.02 -10.90 -3.22
N VAL A 142 5.72 -10.55 -2.14
CA VAL A 142 7.14 -10.87 -2.01
C VAL A 142 7.30 -12.39 -2.02
N VAL A 143 8.24 -12.90 -2.82
CA VAL A 143 8.52 -14.34 -2.88
C VAL A 143 9.06 -14.81 -1.53
N ARG A 144 8.51 -15.90 -1.00
CA ARG A 144 9.02 -16.52 0.22
C ARG A 144 10.28 -17.30 -0.10
N ARG A 145 11.32 -17.09 0.69
CA ARG A 145 12.52 -17.93 0.70
C ARG A 145 12.20 -19.27 1.37
N CYS A 146 11.51 -20.14 0.65
CA CYS A 146 11.22 -21.48 1.07
C CYS A 146 12.15 -22.44 0.34
N TRP A 147 13.12 -23.01 1.04
CA TRP A 147 14.10 -23.92 0.47
C TRP A 147 13.53 -25.33 0.41
N TYR A 148 13.79 -26.03 -0.67
CA TYR A 148 13.27 -27.40 -0.91
C TYR A 148 13.91 -28.44 0.03
N ALA A 149 15.13 -28.24 0.48
CA ALA A 149 15.83 -29.09 1.43
C ALA A 149 16.72 -28.26 2.37
N GLU A 150 16.88 -28.71 3.62
CA GLU A 150 17.67 -28.01 4.64
C GLU A 150 19.15 -27.83 4.27
N ASN A 151 19.70 -28.72 3.45
CA ASN A 151 21.08 -28.68 2.97
C ASN A 151 21.29 -27.76 1.76
N LEU A 152 20.23 -27.21 1.18
CA LEU A 152 20.29 -26.23 0.09
C LEU A 152 20.28 -24.81 0.67
N LYS A 153 21.16 -24.53 1.60
CA LYS A 153 21.30 -23.20 2.24
C LYS A 153 22.20 -22.24 1.45
N ASN A 154 22.58 -22.56 0.24
CA ASN A 154 23.37 -21.65 -0.59
C ASN A 154 22.49 -20.55 -1.12
N ASP A 155 22.92 -19.31 -0.94
CA ASP A 155 22.22 -18.09 -1.34
C ASP A 155 21.93 -18.00 -2.86
N ASP A 156 22.61 -18.82 -3.65
CA ASP A 156 22.50 -18.86 -5.11
C ASP A 156 21.39 -19.79 -5.62
N ASP A 157 20.83 -20.60 -4.75
CA ASP A 157 19.77 -21.53 -5.14
C ASP A 157 18.37 -20.95 -4.85
N GLU A 158 17.85 -20.18 -5.78
CA GLU A 158 16.44 -19.76 -5.81
C GLU A 158 15.47 -20.91 -6.11
N LYS A 159 15.78 -22.12 -5.65
CA LYS A 159 14.86 -23.24 -5.80
C LYS A 159 13.69 -23.04 -4.85
N LEU A 160 12.53 -22.82 -5.44
CA LEU A 160 11.28 -22.70 -4.72
C LEU A 160 11.01 -24.00 -3.95
N ARG A 161 10.73 -23.84 -2.67
CA ARG A 161 10.33 -24.93 -1.80
C ARG A 161 8.89 -25.33 -2.11
N LYS A 162 8.61 -26.61 -2.27
CA LYS A 162 7.26 -27.13 -2.18
C LYS A 162 6.80 -27.00 -0.74
N THR A 163 5.73 -26.27 -0.50
CA THR A 163 5.09 -26.19 0.81
C THR A 163 3.91 -27.14 0.82
N VAL A 164 3.95 -28.10 1.73
CA VAL A 164 2.78 -28.93 2.00
C VAL A 164 1.82 -28.10 2.84
N PHE A 165 0.61 -27.92 2.34
CA PHE A 165 -0.45 -27.17 2.99
C PHE A 165 -1.68 -28.07 3.05
N ASP A 166 -2.10 -28.47 4.25
CA ASP A 166 -3.24 -29.38 4.46
C ASP A 166 -3.21 -30.66 3.59
N GLY A 167 -2.02 -31.25 3.40
CA GLY A 167 -1.84 -32.44 2.58
C GLY A 167 -1.71 -32.18 1.07
N GLU A 168 -1.85 -30.94 0.61
CA GLU A 168 -1.62 -30.57 -0.78
C GLU A 168 -0.26 -29.91 -0.98
N GLU A 169 0.48 -30.31 -2.00
CA GLU A 169 1.73 -29.66 -2.40
C GLU A 169 1.44 -28.34 -3.12
N LYS A 170 1.87 -27.23 -2.53
CA LYS A 170 1.92 -25.93 -3.22
C LYS A 170 3.34 -25.59 -3.60
N VAL A 171 3.53 -25.18 -4.84
CA VAL A 171 4.77 -24.56 -5.31
C VAL A 171 4.63 -23.07 -5.04
N ASN A 172 5.53 -22.51 -4.24
CA ASN A 172 5.62 -21.07 -4.01
C ASN A 172 6.59 -20.43 -4.98
#